data_195ea3cde3caa18c0ef5c201cedad723
#
_entry.id   195ea3cde3caa18c0ef5c201cedad723
#
_cell.length_a   1.000
_cell.length_b   1.000
_cell.length_c   1.000
_cell.angle_alpha   90.00
_cell.angle_beta   90.00
_cell.angle_gamma   90.00
#
_symmetry.space_group_name_H-M   'P 1'
#
loop_
_entity.id
_entity.type
_entity.pdbx_description
1 polymer ?
#
loop_
_entity_poly.entity_id
_entity_poly.type
_entity_poly.pdbx_seq_one_letter_code
_entity_poly.pdbx_strand_id
1 'polypeptide(L)'
;MQAGVSTLGITFGYGVETTAGTKPTSFKQLHRINKLGGISISNEKIDASALEDFVKRYVQGIGDTGGEFPVTVNFTQETLKEWEDVLATYNGLTGGKSMWFETIIPGFEKSFFIVAQPPTAIPQPELDQNNLLTIDMNLTIDDYKGMDEKVALTTGE
;
A
#
# COMPACT_ATOMS: atom_id res chain seq x y z
N MET A 1 -23.13 -8.80 17.28
CA MET A 1 -21.72 -8.40 17.09
C MET A 1 -21.02 -9.41 16.21
N GLN A 2 -20.27 -8.92 15.22
CA GLN A 2 -19.49 -9.78 14.34
C GLN A 2 -18.22 -10.21 15.08
N ALA A 3 -17.92 -11.52 15.05
CA ALA A 3 -16.77 -12.06 15.78
C ALA A 3 -15.41 -11.76 15.11
N GLY A 4 -15.43 -11.43 13.83
CA GLY A 4 -14.22 -11.12 13.07
C GLY A 4 -14.49 -11.13 11.58
N VAL A 5 -13.48 -10.77 10.82
CA VAL A 5 -13.57 -10.71 9.36
C VAL A 5 -12.48 -11.59 8.75
N SER A 6 -12.88 -12.39 7.77
CA SER A 6 -11.95 -13.24 7.03
C SER A 6 -11.13 -12.40 6.04
N THR A 7 -9.90 -12.84 5.76
CA THR A 7 -9.07 -12.25 4.71
C THR A 7 -9.48 -12.73 3.31
N LEU A 8 -10.52 -13.56 3.23
CA LEU A 8 -11.03 -14.04 1.95
C LEU A 8 -11.67 -12.91 1.16
N GLY A 9 -11.30 -12.76 -0.10
CA GLY A 9 -11.87 -11.75 -0.98
C GLY A 9 -11.23 -10.36 -0.89
N ILE A 10 -10.09 -10.23 -0.22
CA ILE A 10 -9.35 -8.96 -0.21
C ILE A 10 -8.84 -8.66 -1.61
N THR A 11 -9.04 -7.41 -2.05
CA THR A 11 -8.57 -6.94 -3.35
C THR A 11 -7.63 -5.76 -3.18
N PHE A 12 -6.75 -5.59 -4.16
CA PHE A 12 -5.72 -4.57 -4.14
C PHE A 12 -5.63 -3.94 -5.52
N GLY A 13 -5.44 -2.64 -5.57
CA GLY A 13 -5.35 -1.95 -6.85
C GLY A 13 -4.57 -0.65 -6.75
N TYR A 14 -4.29 -0.05 -7.90
CA TYR A 14 -3.55 1.18 -7.99
C TYR A 14 -4.29 2.22 -8.82
N GLY A 15 -4.01 3.47 -8.55
CA GLY A 15 -4.53 4.58 -9.33
C GLY A 15 -3.54 5.73 -9.33
N VAL A 16 -3.70 6.66 -10.27
CA VAL A 16 -2.84 7.83 -10.37
C VAL A 16 -3.65 9.09 -10.19
N GLU A 17 -3.03 10.11 -9.62
CA GLU A 17 -3.68 11.40 -9.43
C GLU A 17 -3.94 12.07 -10.77
N THR A 18 -5.15 12.59 -10.95
CA THR A 18 -5.46 13.43 -12.11
C THR A 18 -4.98 14.85 -11.90
N THR A 19 -5.00 15.29 -10.63
CA THR A 19 -4.42 16.56 -10.20
C THR A 19 -3.50 16.26 -9.03
N ALA A 20 -2.29 16.81 -9.05
CA ALA A 20 -1.30 16.56 -8.00
C ALA A 20 -1.88 16.86 -6.61
N GLY A 21 -1.70 15.91 -5.69
CA GLY A 21 -2.17 16.01 -4.32
C GLY A 21 -3.62 15.62 -4.07
N THR A 22 -4.38 15.22 -5.09
CA THR A 22 -5.78 14.83 -4.95
C THR A 22 -5.94 13.31 -5.05
N LYS A 23 -6.93 12.78 -4.30
CA LYS A 23 -7.25 11.36 -4.34
C LYS A 23 -7.71 10.94 -5.74
N PRO A 24 -7.16 9.85 -6.32
CA PRO A 24 -7.63 9.35 -7.60
C PRO A 24 -9.10 8.94 -7.54
N THR A 25 -9.79 9.09 -8.66
CA THR A 25 -11.19 8.70 -8.79
C THR A 25 -11.36 7.33 -9.41
N SER A 26 -10.29 6.74 -9.93
CA SER A 26 -10.31 5.45 -10.59
C SER A 26 -9.10 4.62 -10.17
N PHE A 27 -9.34 3.38 -9.80
CA PHE A 27 -8.31 2.42 -9.42
C PHE A 27 -8.45 1.16 -10.25
N LYS A 28 -7.33 0.61 -10.69
CA LYS A 28 -7.28 -0.61 -11.47
C LYS A 28 -6.83 -1.77 -10.58
N GLN A 29 -7.55 -2.89 -10.64
CA GLN A 29 -7.25 -4.03 -9.80
C GLN A 29 -5.97 -4.74 -10.23
N LEU A 30 -5.16 -5.12 -9.23
CA LEU A 30 -4.02 -6.01 -9.40
C LEU A 30 -4.42 -7.40 -8.93
N HIS A 31 -4.18 -8.42 -9.75
CA HIS A 31 -4.67 -9.77 -9.51
C HIS A 31 -3.61 -10.66 -8.87
N ARG A 32 -4.07 -11.78 -8.32
CA ARG A 32 -3.22 -12.83 -7.74
C ARG A 32 -2.28 -12.34 -6.64
N ILE A 33 -2.75 -11.39 -5.85
CA ILE A 33 -2.03 -10.97 -4.67
C ILE A 33 -2.10 -12.08 -3.63
N ASN A 34 -0.94 -12.58 -3.24
CA ASN A 34 -0.82 -13.67 -2.30
C ASN A 34 -0.79 -13.15 -0.86
N LYS A 35 -0.04 -12.06 -0.64
CA LYS A 35 0.15 -11.50 0.69
C LYS A 35 0.38 -10.00 0.58
N LEU A 36 -0.23 -9.26 1.49
CA LEU A 36 0.02 -7.84 1.68
C LEU A 36 0.64 -7.63 3.06
N GLY A 37 1.70 -6.87 3.14
CA GLY A 37 2.30 -6.51 4.41
C GLY A 37 1.43 -5.57 5.21
N GLY A 38 1.67 -5.51 6.51
CA GLY A 38 1.01 -4.54 7.38
C GLY A 38 1.78 -3.23 7.43
N ILE A 39 1.08 -2.18 7.79
CA ILE A 39 1.69 -0.88 8.03
C ILE A 39 1.43 -0.52 9.48
N SER A 40 2.50 -0.35 10.26
CA SER A 40 2.42 0.12 11.63
C SER A 40 2.91 1.55 11.69
N ILE A 41 2.22 2.38 12.46
CA ILE A 41 2.62 3.76 12.65
C ILE A 41 3.28 3.89 14.02
N SER A 42 4.57 4.25 14.01
CA SER A 42 5.33 4.51 15.22
C SER A 42 5.56 6.02 15.32
N ASN A 43 5.07 6.63 16.40
CA ASN A 43 5.22 8.06 16.59
C ASN A 43 6.40 8.36 17.48
N GLU A 44 7.16 9.36 17.10
CA GLU A 44 8.22 9.88 17.96
C GLU A 44 7.60 10.47 19.22
N LYS A 45 8.27 10.25 20.35
CA LYS A 45 7.84 10.81 21.64
C LYS A 45 8.74 11.97 22.00
N ILE A 46 8.12 13.11 22.27
CA ILE A 46 8.83 14.32 22.68
C ILE A 46 8.66 14.49 24.19
N ASP A 47 9.75 14.57 24.92
CA ASP A 47 9.71 14.75 26.37
C ASP A 47 9.22 16.17 26.68
N ALA A 48 8.04 16.25 27.30
CA ALA A 48 7.43 17.52 27.70
C ALA A 48 7.35 17.65 29.23
N SER A 49 8.19 16.92 29.97
CA SER A 49 8.19 16.93 31.42
C SER A 49 8.66 18.28 31.98
N ALA A 50 7.98 18.77 33.03
CA ALA A 50 8.37 19.95 33.75
C ALA A 50 9.09 19.55 35.04
N LEU A 51 9.78 20.50 35.67
CA LEU A 51 10.50 20.27 36.92
C LEU A 51 9.57 19.80 38.05
N GLU A 52 8.32 20.15 38.01
CA GLU A 52 7.32 19.77 39.02
C GLU A 52 6.73 18.39 38.81
N ASP A 53 7.02 17.72 37.67
CA ASP A 53 6.46 16.42 37.36
C ASP A 53 7.22 15.31 38.07
N PHE A 54 6.49 14.44 38.75
CA PHE A 54 7.07 13.23 39.37
C PHE A 54 7.13 12.06 38.37
N VAL A 55 6.39 12.13 37.28
CA VAL A 55 6.36 11.14 36.22
C VAL A 55 6.60 11.86 34.89
N LYS A 56 7.40 11.24 34.03
CA LYS A 56 7.70 11.83 32.72
C LYS A 56 6.44 11.96 31.88
N ARG A 57 6.31 13.08 31.20
CA ARG A 57 5.21 13.35 30.26
C ARG A 57 5.76 13.46 28.86
N TYR A 58 5.03 12.90 27.90
CA TYR A 58 5.45 12.86 26.51
C TYR A 58 4.39 13.45 25.61
N VAL A 59 4.84 14.11 24.54
CA VAL A 59 3.99 14.59 23.45
C VAL A 59 4.31 13.75 22.22
N GLN A 60 3.29 13.36 21.50
CA GLN A 60 3.44 12.55 20.30
C GLN A 60 3.99 13.41 19.16
N GLY A 61 5.04 12.94 18.53
CA GLY A 61 5.66 13.60 17.38
C GLY A 61 5.22 13.00 16.05
N ILE A 62 6.11 13.07 15.07
CA ILE A 62 5.85 12.59 13.71
C ILE A 62 5.70 11.07 13.70
N GLY A 63 4.69 10.58 12.97
CA GLY A 63 4.50 9.15 12.76
C GLY A 63 5.43 8.60 11.68
N ASP A 64 5.90 7.38 11.88
CA ASP A 64 6.76 6.67 10.94
C ASP A 64 6.11 5.33 10.58
N THR A 65 5.98 5.07 9.29
CA THR A 65 5.37 3.84 8.76
C THR A 65 6.41 2.76 8.45
N GLY A 66 7.70 3.04 8.63
CA GLY A 66 8.78 2.14 8.26
C GLY A 66 9.20 2.24 6.78
N GLY A 67 8.48 2.96 5.98
CA GLY A 67 8.84 3.30 4.59
C GLY A 67 8.61 2.22 3.55
N GLU A 68 8.27 1.01 3.94
CA GLU A 68 8.09 -0.11 2.99
C GLU A 68 6.75 -0.80 3.16
N PHE A 69 6.17 -1.21 2.03
CA PHE A 69 4.96 -2.01 1.99
C PHE A 69 5.21 -3.21 1.08
N PRO A 70 5.47 -4.39 1.65
CA PRO A 70 5.72 -5.58 0.85
C PRO A 70 4.44 -6.16 0.28
N VAL A 71 4.46 -6.49 -1.00
CA VAL A 71 3.35 -7.12 -1.71
C VAL A 71 3.89 -8.39 -2.35
N THR A 72 3.33 -9.54 -1.99
CA THR A 72 3.71 -10.83 -2.58
C THR A 72 2.65 -11.24 -3.59
N VAL A 73 3.05 -11.50 -4.81
CA VAL A 73 2.17 -11.79 -5.94
C VAL A 73 2.55 -13.15 -6.54
N ASN A 74 1.54 -13.92 -6.90
CA ASN A 74 1.78 -15.14 -7.70
C ASN A 74 2.32 -14.70 -9.07
N PHE A 75 3.51 -15.20 -9.43
CA PHE A 75 4.20 -14.72 -10.61
C PHE A 75 3.80 -15.53 -11.84
N THR A 76 3.02 -14.91 -12.72
CA THR A 76 2.59 -15.48 -14.00
C THR A 76 2.84 -14.46 -15.10
N GLN A 77 2.69 -14.86 -16.34
CA GLN A 77 2.83 -13.93 -17.47
C GLN A 77 1.81 -12.80 -17.38
N GLU A 78 0.60 -13.08 -16.88
CA GLU A 78 -0.45 -12.08 -16.72
C GLU A 78 -0.12 -11.07 -15.61
N THR A 79 0.34 -11.55 -14.45
CA THR A 79 0.71 -10.66 -13.36
C THR A 79 1.97 -9.86 -13.68
N LEU A 80 2.89 -10.44 -14.43
CA LEU A 80 4.06 -9.71 -14.93
C LEU A 80 3.63 -8.50 -15.77
N LYS A 81 2.68 -8.69 -16.68
CA LYS A 81 2.16 -7.59 -17.51
C LYS A 81 1.49 -6.51 -16.67
N GLU A 82 0.70 -6.91 -15.67
CA GLU A 82 0.05 -5.95 -14.77
C GLU A 82 1.08 -5.06 -14.07
N TRP A 83 2.14 -5.65 -13.54
CA TRP A 83 3.17 -4.90 -12.84
C TRP A 83 4.07 -4.10 -13.78
N GLU A 84 4.29 -4.59 -14.99
CA GLU A 84 4.96 -3.78 -16.02
C GLU A 84 4.15 -2.52 -16.35
N ASP A 85 2.82 -2.65 -16.42
CA ASP A 85 1.93 -1.51 -16.60
C ASP A 85 1.98 -0.54 -15.42
N VAL A 86 2.07 -1.05 -14.19
CA VAL A 86 2.23 -0.21 -12.99
C VAL A 86 3.52 0.61 -13.10
N LEU A 87 4.63 -0.04 -13.43
CA LEU A 87 5.92 0.64 -13.58
C LEU A 87 5.90 1.68 -14.70
N ALA A 88 5.33 1.33 -15.84
CA ALA A 88 5.22 2.24 -16.97
C ALA A 88 4.35 3.44 -16.64
N THR A 89 3.21 3.21 -15.96
CA THR A 89 2.32 4.28 -15.54
C THR A 89 3.01 5.21 -14.55
N TYR A 90 3.74 4.65 -13.59
CA TYR A 90 4.47 5.46 -12.62
C TYR A 90 5.55 6.32 -13.30
N ASN A 91 6.31 5.72 -14.21
CA ASN A 91 7.39 6.42 -14.92
C ASN A 91 6.86 7.50 -15.87
N GLY A 92 5.60 7.39 -16.27
CA GLY A 92 4.95 8.39 -17.13
C GLY A 92 4.31 9.55 -16.37
N LEU A 93 4.34 9.53 -15.03
CA LEU A 93 3.73 10.60 -14.23
C LEU A 93 4.51 11.90 -14.38
N THR A 94 3.77 13.01 -14.50
CA THR A 94 4.33 14.35 -14.67
C THR A 94 3.60 15.33 -13.75
N GLY A 95 4.18 16.51 -13.54
CA GLY A 95 3.51 17.59 -12.80
C GLY A 95 3.36 17.32 -11.30
N GLY A 96 4.22 16.49 -10.71
CA GLY A 96 4.17 16.19 -9.29
C GLY A 96 3.06 15.24 -8.88
N LYS A 97 2.46 14.55 -9.83
CA LYS A 97 1.41 13.55 -9.54
C LYS A 97 2.02 12.31 -8.90
N SER A 98 1.26 11.70 -8.01
CA SER A 98 1.67 10.50 -7.28
C SER A 98 0.80 9.30 -7.64
N MET A 99 1.31 8.11 -7.34
CA MET A 99 0.56 6.87 -7.50
C MET A 99 0.02 6.43 -6.15
N TRP A 100 -1.26 6.06 -6.12
CA TRP A 100 -1.95 5.59 -4.93
C TRP A 100 -2.24 4.10 -5.06
N PHE A 101 -2.29 3.44 -3.92
CA PHE A 101 -2.69 2.04 -3.83
C PHE A 101 -3.83 1.91 -2.85
N GLU A 102 -4.79 1.07 -3.18
CA GLU A 102 -5.96 0.82 -2.36
C GLU A 102 -6.05 -0.65 -1.99
N THR A 103 -6.28 -0.93 -0.69
CA THR A 103 -6.56 -2.28 -0.19
C THR A 103 -8.00 -2.33 0.27
N ILE A 104 -8.82 -3.15 -0.37
CA ILE A 104 -10.23 -3.31 -0.04
C ILE A 104 -10.42 -4.60 0.74
N ILE A 105 -10.99 -4.48 1.94
CA ILE A 105 -11.33 -5.62 2.79
C ILE A 105 -12.86 -5.77 2.74
N PRO A 106 -13.37 -6.95 2.33
CA PRO A 106 -14.81 -7.17 2.31
C PRO A 106 -15.44 -6.97 3.68
N GLY A 107 -16.58 -6.33 3.73
CA GLY A 107 -17.31 -6.06 4.97
C GLY A 107 -17.00 -4.74 5.63
N PHE A 108 -15.99 -4.01 5.16
CA PHE A 108 -15.70 -2.65 5.64
C PHE A 108 -16.23 -1.62 4.65
N GLU A 109 -16.75 -0.52 5.18
CA GLU A 109 -17.26 0.57 4.37
C GLU A 109 -16.13 1.40 3.74
N LYS A 110 -14.98 1.42 4.40
CA LYS A 110 -13.81 2.16 3.96
C LYS A 110 -12.68 1.22 3.59
N SER A 111 -11.78 1.67 2.75
CA SER A 111 -10.58 0.93 2.37
C SER A 111 -9.33 1.71 2.75
N PHE A 112 -8.20 1.00 2.80
CA PHE A 112 -6.91 1.62 3.11
C PHE A 112 -6.28 2.19 1.85
N PHE A 113 -5.72 3.39 1.98
CA PHE A 113 -5.03 4.08 0.89
C PHE A 113 -3.62 4.44 1.31
N ILE A 114 -2.68 4.25 0.41
CA ILE A 114 -1.30 4.71 0.57
C ILE A 114 -0.85 5.40 -0.70
N VAL A 115 0.04 6.38 -0.56
CA VAL A 115 0.80 6.94 -1.67
C VAL A 115 2.15 6.26 -1.65
N ALA A 116 2.50 5.57 -2.72
CA ALA A 116 3.72 4.77 -2.74
C ALA A 116 4.35 4.77 -4.13
N GLN A 117 5.61 4.37 -4.17
CA GLN A 117 6.39 4.22 -5.39
C GLN A 117 6.67 2.74 -5.62
N PRO A 118 6.41 2.21 -6.83
CA PRO A 118 6.79 0.85 -7.15
C PRO A 118 8.30 0.71 -7.28
N PRO A 119 8.84 -0.53 -7.28
CA PRO A 119 10.26 -0.72 -7.54
C PRO A 119 10.64 -0.22 -8.94
N THR A 120 11.89 0.16 -9.11
CA THR A 120 12.37 0.74 -10.39
C THR A 120 12.43 -0.28 -11.52
N ALA A 121 12.48 -1.56 -11.18
CA ALA A 121 12.50 -2.66 -12.14
C ALA A 121 11.85 -3.88 -11.51
N ILE A 122 11.40 -4.81 -12.34
CA ILE A 122 10.85 -6.07 -11.86
C ILE A 122 11.99 -6.87 -11.18
N PRO A 123 11.87 -7.19 -9.87
CA PRO A 123 12.91 -7.97 -9.20
C PRO A 123 12.86 -9.42 -9.64
N GLN A 124 14.00 -10.09 -9.57
CA GLN A 124 14.03 -11.53 -9.83
C GLN A 124 13.65 -12.28 -8.55
N PRO A 125 12.61 -13.12 -8.60
CA PRO A 125 12.24 -13.90 -7.42
C PRO A 125 13.20 -15.02 -7.12
N GLU A 126 13.14 -15.54 -5.90
CA GLU A 126 13.84 -16.77 -5.54
C GLU A 126 13.17 -17.96 -6.23
N LEU A 127 13.97 -18.82 -6.84
CA LEU A 127 13.48 -19.96 -7.61
C LEU A 127 13.91 -21.26 -6.96
N ASP A 128 12.96 -21.97 -6.35
CA ASP A 128 13.17 -23.25 -5.68
C ASP A 128 12.35 -24.36 -6.35
N GLN A 129 12.76 -25.60 -6.10
CA GLN A 129 12.03 -26.76 -6.62
C GLN A 129 10.71 -26.94 -5.87
N ASN A 130 9.67 -27.30 -6.61
CA ASN A 130 8.38 -27.72 -6.06
C ASN A 130 7.66 -26.67 -5.22
N ASN A 131 7.99 -25.40 -5.43
CA ASN A 131 7.34 -24.30 -4.75
C ASN A 131 6.52 -23.46 -5.74
N LEU A 132 5.47 -22.83 -5.21
CA LEU A 132 4.72 -21.85 -5.97
C LEU A 132 5.63 -20.68 -6.34
N LEU A 133 5.62 -20.29 -7.61
CA LEU A 133 6.41 -19.14 -8.04
C LEU A 133 5.71 -17.84 -7.61
N THR A 134 6.37 -17.11 -6.74
CA THR A 134 5.88 -15.82 -6.25
C THR A 134 6.97 -14.77 -6.40
N ILE A 135 6.57 -13.51 -6.40
CA ILE A 135 7.48 -12.38 -6.48
C ILE A 135 7.09 -11.34 -5.44
N ASP A 136 8.08 -10.76 -4.80
CA ASP A 136 7.87 -9.70 -3.82
C ASP A 136 8.09 -8.35 -4.47
N MET A 137 7.02 -7.55 -4.54
CA MET A 137 7.05 -6.19 -5.04
C MET A 137 7.02 -5.24 -3.84
N ASN A 138 8.18 -4.77 -3.43
CA ASN A 138 8.26 -3.85 -2.30
C ASN A 138 7.97 -2.43 -2.76
N LEU A 139 6.92 -1.84 -2.20
CA LEU A 139 6.56 -0.45 -2.48
C LEU A 139 7.21 0.45 -1.45
N THR A 140 7.72 1.59 -1.89
CA THR A 140 8.24 2.61 -0.98
C THR A 140 7.11 3.57 -0.64
N ILE A 141 6.77 3.67 0.64
CA ILE A 141 5.66 4.50 1.10
C ILE A 141 6.08 5.96 1.13
N ASP A 142 5.38 6.80 0.35
CA ASP A 142 5.55 8.25 0.40
C ASP A 142 4.67 8.87 1.48
N ASP A 143 3.43 8.41 1.56
CA ASP A 143 2.46 8.94 2.51
C ASP A 143 1.41 7.88 2.82
N TYR A 144 1.05 7.76 4.09
CA TYR A 144 0.00 6.85 4.51
C TYR A 144 -1.28 7.64 4.73
N LYS A 145 -2.28 7.39 3.89
CA LYS A 145 -3.57 8.09 3.95
C LYS A 145 -4.56 7.46 4.92
N GLY A 146 -4.32 6.20 5.33
CA GLY A 146 -5.22 5.50 6.22
C GLY A 146 -6.51 5.07 5.54
N MET A 147 -7.59 5.02 6.31
CA MET A 147 -8.89 4.61 5.78
C MET A 147 -9.66 5.81 5.24
N ASP A 148 -10.26 5.64 4.07
CA ASP A 148 -11.10 6.65 3.43
C ASP A 148 -12.19 5.95 2.61
N GLU A 149 -13.06 6.71 2.00
CA GLU A 149 -14.15 6.17 1.21
C GLU A 149 -13.65 5.22 0.13
N LYS A 150 -14.28 4.06 0.05
CA LYS A 150 -13.93 3.01 -0.90
C LYS A 150 -14.19 3.46 -2.33
N VAL A 151 -13.20 3.24 -3.19
CA VAL A 151 -13.34 3.42 -4.64
C VAL A 151 -13.35 2.02 -5.27
N ALA A 152 -14.36 1.71 -6.03
CA ALA A 152 -14.48 0.41 -6.70
C ALA A 152 -13.31 0.21 -7.66
N LEU A 153 -12.72 -0.98 -7.62
CA LEU A 153 -11.62 -1.34 -8.53
C LEU A 153 -12.18 -1.71 -9.89
N THR A 154 -11.52 -1.23 -10.94
CA THR A 154 -11.85 -1.66 -12.31
C THR A 154 -10.94 -2.83 -12.68
N THR A 155 -11.54 -3.85 -13.30
CA THR A 155 -10.78 -4.95 -13.88
C THR A 155 -10.37 -4.53 -15.28
N GLY A 156 -9.11 -4.17 -15.46
CA GLY A 156 -8.61 -3.80 -16.76
C GLY A 156 -8.40 -5.02 -17.64
N GLU A 157 -8.72 -4.88 -18.88
CA GLU A 157 -8.38 -5.86 -19.91
C GLU A 157 -7.42 -5.25 -20.90
#